data_efa983e65bf25a03f1581ecc90113326
#
_entry.id   efa983e65bf25a03f1581ecc90113326
#
_cell.length_a   1.000
_cell.length_b   1.000
_cell.length_c   1.000
_cell.angle_alpha   90.00
_cell.angle_beta   90.00
_cell.angle_gamma   90.00
#
_symmetry.space_group_name_H-M   'P 1'
#
loop_
_entity.id
_entity.type
_entity.pdbx_description
1 polymer ?
#
loop_
_entity_poly.entity_id
_entity_poly.type
_entity_poly.pdbx_seq_one_letter_code
_entity_poly.pdbx_strand_id
1 'polypeptide(L)'
;TEILTRITGSAPRGWYTGRDSPRTRRLVVEHGGYAYDADSYADDLPYWTSVESPGGTKRHLVVPYTLDTNDMRFATLQGFNSGDQFFAYLRDAFDTLYREGDPRGQDAPKILSIGLHCRLVGRPARLASLARFLDYVQKHEDVWVARRIDIAEHWIATHPAA
;
A
#
# COMPACT_ATOMS: atom_id res chain seq x y z
N THR A 1 -9.32 16.91 -7.43
CA THR A 1 -10.13 16.67 -6.20
C THR A 1 -11.60 16.95 -6.47
N GLU A 2 -12.01 18.14 -6.90
CA GLU A 2 -13.43 18.55 -7.09
C GLU A 2 -14.24 17.59 -7.96
N ILE A 3 -13.71 17.19 -9.12
CA ILE A 3 -14.40 16.26 -10.03
C ILE A 3 -14.69 14.92 -9.33
N LEU A 4 -13.70 14.37 -8.64
CA LEU A 4 -13.87 13.13 -7.87
C LEU A 4 -14.89 13.30 -6.77
N THR A 5 -14.80 14.39 -6.00
CA THR A 5 -15.77 14.68 -4.93
C THR A 5 -17.21 14.73 -5.48
N ARG A 6 -17.40 15.38 -6.63
CA ARG A 6 -18.72 15.47 -7.27
C ARG A 6 -19.26 14.10 -7.72
N ILE A 7 -18.38 13.22 -8.22
CA ILE A 7 -18.78 11.89 -8.72
C ILE A 7 -19.01 10.90 -7.58
N THR A 8 -18.16 10.91 -6.56
CA THR A 8 -18.16 9.90 -5.48
C THR A 8 -18.92 10.35 -4.23
N GLY A 9 -19.30 11.63 -4.14
CA GLY A 9 -19.94 12.21 -2.96
C GLY A 9 -18.98 12.56 -1.81
N SER A 10 -17.68 12.27 -1.93
CA SER A 10 -16.68 12.57 -0.90
C SER A 10 -15.33 12.94 -1.51
N ALA A 11 -14.58 13.80 -0.81
CA ALA A 11 -13.24 14.16 -1.24
C ALA A 11 -12.26 12.98 -1.07
N PRO A 12 -11.34 12.75 -2.03
CA PRO A 12 -10.26 11.79 -1.85
C PRO A 12 -9.41 12.14 -0.63
N ARG A 13 -9.14 11.16 0.22
CA ARG A 13 -8.37 11.35 1.45
C ARG A 13 -6.93 10.83 1.39
N GLY A 14 -6.59 10.09 0.35
CA GLY A 14 -5.23 9.58 0.11
C GLY A 14 -4.73 9.98 -1.27
N TRP A 15 -3.43 10.07 -1.41
CA TRP A 15 -2.74 10.38 -2.66
C TRP A 15 -1.76 9.29 -3.06
N TYR A 16 -1.74 8.94 -4.33
CA TYR A 16 -0.72 8.10 -4.94
C TYR A 16 -0.57 8.46 -6.42
N THR A 17 0.66 8.73 -6.84
CA THR A 17 0.95 9.04 -8.25
C THR A 17 1.75 7.95 -8.95
N GLY A 18 2.58 7.18 -8.21
CA GLY A 18 3.45 6.14 -8.75
C GLY A 18 4.56 6.63 -9.66
N ARG A 19 4.62 7.93 -9.90
CA ARG A 19 5.66 8.66 -10.65
C ARG A 19 5.78 10.06 -10.06
N ASP A 20 6.10 10.11 -8.79
CA ASP A 20 6.24 11.35 -8.06
C ASP A 20 7.45 12.16 -8.54
N SER A 21 7.43 13.43 -8.20
CA SER A 21 8.55 14.36 -8.38
C SER A 21 8.99 14.88 -7.00
N PRO A 22 10.17 15.51 -6.90
CA PRO A 22 10.60 16.13 -5.64
C PRO A 22 9.62 17.18 -5.08
N ARG A 23 8.67 17.63 -5.90
CA ARG A 23 7.65 18.61 -5.50
C ARG A 23 6.29 18.01 -5.17
N THR A 24 6.04 16.75 -5.53
CA THR A 24 4.71 16.12 -5.42
C THR A 24 4.19 16.15 -3.98
N ARG A 25 4.93 15.64 -3.02
CA ARG A 25 4.50 15.60 -1.60
C ARG A 25 4.23 17.01 -1.05
N ARG A 26 5.10 17.98 -1.37
CA ARG A 26 4.88 19.36 -0.97
C ARG A 26 3.55 19.89 -1.50
N LEU A 27 3.26 19.70 -2.78
CA LEU A 27 2.01 20.15 -3.40
C LEU A 27 0.78 19.46 -2.80
N VAL A 28 0.86 18.16 -2.47
CA VAL A 28 -0.19 17.41 -1.78
C VAL A 28 -0.47 18.02 -0.40
N VAL A 29 0.58 18.32 0.35
CA VAL A 29 0.48 18.93 1.69
C VAL A 29 -0.03 20.38 1.62
N GLU A 30 0.40 21.15 0.64
CA GLU A 30 -0.07 22.53 0.42
C GLU A 30 -1.55 22.57 0.01
N HIS A 31 -1.98 21.66 -0.88
CA HIS A 31 -3.39 21.54 -1.26
C HIS A 31 -4.27 21.22 -0.06
N GLY A 32 -3.80 20.39 0.87
CA GLY A 32 -4.54 19.97 2.05
C GLY A 32 -5.65 18.96 1.76
N GLY A 33 -6.28 18.45 2.83
CA GLY A 33 -7.39 17.49 2.76
C GLY A 33 -6.98 16.03 2.57
N TYR A 34 -5.72 15.76 2.23
CA TYR A 34 -5.18 14.41 2.17
C TYR A 34 -4.63 13.99 3.53
N ALA A 35 -5.09 12.84 4.04
CA ALA A 35 -4.61 12.28 5.30
C ALA A 35 -3.22 11.63 5.14
N TYR A 36 -2.90 11.12 3.95
CA TYR A 36 -1.64 10.47 3.64
C TYR A 36 -1.29 10.55 2.15
N ASP A 37 -0.03 10.31 1.83
CA ASP A 37 0.39 9.85 0.51
C ASP A 37 0.99 8.43 0.57
N ALA A 38 1.06 7.76 -0.58
CA ALA A 38 1.65 6.45 -0.73
C ALA A 38 2.83 6.43 -1.73
N ASP A 39 3.36 7.59 -2.08
CA ASP A 39 4.48 7.75 -3.01
C ASP A 39 5.83 7.54 -2.29
N SER A 40 5.99 6.36 -1.70
CA SER A 40 7.25 5.90 -1.09
C SER A 40 7.32 4.38 -1.08
N TYR A 41 8.52 3.86 -1.21
CA TYR A 41 8.87 2.44 -1.17
C TYR A 41 9.91 2.14 -0.08
N ALA A 42 10.00 3.03 0.92
CA ALA A 42 11.11 3.03 1.87
C ALA A 42 10.89 2.14 3.09
N ASP A 43 9.66 1.71 3.36
CA ASP A 43 9.33 0.96 4.57
C ASP A 43 8.10 0.07 4.34
N ASP A 44 7.87 -0.88 5.24
CA ASP A 44 6.69 -1.74 5.33
C ASP A 44 5.71 -1.28 6.42
N LEU A 45 5.95 -0.12 7.02
CA LEU A 45 5.07 0.53 8.01
C LEU A 45 4.81 1.99 7.63
N PRO A 46 3.67 2.57 8.03
CA PRO A 46 3.46 4.01 7.91
C PRO A 46 4.48 4.78 8.74
N TYR A 47 4.82 5.97 8.29
CA TYR A 47 5.72 6.86 9.03
C TYR A 47 5.39 8.32 8.79
N TRP A 48 5.76 9.15 9.77
CA TRP A 48 5.63 10.60 9.67
C TRP A 48 6.88 11.22 9.05
N THR A 49 6.64 12.15 8.13
CA THR A 49 7.70 12.97 7.55
C THR A 49 7.40 14.45 7.73
N SER A 50 8.45 15.27 7.79
CA SER A 50 8.34 16.72 7.79
C SER A 50 8.38 17.24 6.36
N VAL A 51 7.46 18.13 6.02
CA VAL A 51 7.36 18.70 4.68
C VAL A 51 7.39 20.23 4.78
N GLU A 52 8.42 20.82 4.18
CA GLU A 52 8.53 22.27 4.09
C GLU A 52 7.52 22.83 3.10
N SER A 53 6.77 23.82 3.52
CA SER A 53 5.79 24.54 2.70
C SER A 53 5.85 26.05 2.99
N PRO A 54 5.29 26.91 2.13
CA PRO A 54 5.25 28.36 2.38
C PRO A 54 4.61 28.75 3.70
N GLY A 55 3.74 27.92 4.24
CA GLY A 55 3.09 28.10 5.55
C GLY A 55 3.85 27.48 6.74
N GLY A 56 5.11 27.09 6.55
CA GLY A 56 5.94 26.42 7.55
C GLY A 56 6.00 24.91 7.38
N THR A 57 6.78 24.27 8.24
CA THR A 57 6.93 22.80 8.26
C THR A 57 5.65 22.12 8.74
N LYS A 58 5.16 21.16 7.99
CA LYS A 58 4.00 20.33 8.36
C LYS A 58 4.38 18.87 8.49
N ARG A 59 3.80 18.19 9.47
CA ARG A 59 3.89 16.72 9.58
C ARG A 59 2.90 16.10 8.60
N HIS A 60 3.37 15.11 7.85
CA HIS A 60 2.56 14.40 6.87
C HIS A 60 2.79 12.89 6.98
N LEU A 61 1.69 12.12 6.88
CA LEU A 61 1.76 10.67 6.97
C LEU A 61 2.07 10.06 5.60
N VAL A 62 3.00 9.14 5.57
CA VAL A 62 3.28 8.28 4.43
C VAL A 62 2.82 6.87 4.77
N VAL A 63 1.97 6.29 3.91
CA VAL A 63 1.61 4.86 3.94
C VAL A 63 2.30 4.20 2.76
N PRO A 64 3.44 3.53 2.98
CA PRO A 64 4.31 3.08 1.89
C PRO A 64 3.64 2.08 0.95
N TYR A 65 4.22 1.92 -0.22
CA TYR A 65 3.81 0.98 -1.24
C TYR A 65 4.93 -0.02 -1.53
N THR A 66 4.59 -1.28 -1.79
CA THR A 66 5.54 -2.34 -2.12
C THR A 66 5.54 -2.60 -3.62
N LEU A 67 6.72 -2.64 -4.26
CA LEU A 67 6.84 -2.83 -5.71
C LEU A 67 7.01 -4.29 -6.13
N ASP A 68 7.63 -5.12 -5.32
CA ASP A 68 8.00 -6.49 -5.67
C ASP A 68 6.80 -7.43 -5.74
N THR A 69 5.75 -7.19 -4.97
CA THR A 69 4.47 -7.92 -4.98
C THR A 69 3.45 -7.34 -5.99
N ASN A 70 3.94 -6.85 -7.12
CA ASN A 70 3.14 -6.18 -8.14
C ASN A 70 2.99 -7.07 -9.39
N ASP A 71 1.77 -7.21 -9.91
CA ASP A 71 1.46 -7.98 -11.11
C ASP A 71 2.11 -7.42 -12.39
N MET A 72 2.63 -6.18 -12.35
CA MET A 72 3.43 -5.61 -13.44
C MET A 72 4.61 -6.50 -13.80
N ARG A 73 5.11 -7.30 -12.87
CA ARG A 73 6.19 -8.26 -13.11
C ARG A 73 5.82 -9.37 -14.12
N PHE A 74 4.55 -9.57 -14.45
CA PHE A 74 4.17 -10.38 -15.60
C PHE A 74 4.56 -9.78 -16.96
N ALA A 75 4.84 -8.49 -17.01
CA ALA A 75 5.17 -7.74 -18.22
C ALA A 75 6.63 -7.25 -18.23
N THR A 76 7.45 -7.66 -17.28
CA THR A 76 8.87 -7.28 -17.20
C THR A 76 9.79 -8.47 -17.49
N LEU A 77 11.00 -8.19 -17.99
CA LEU A 77 12.08 -9.18 -18.05
C LEU A 77 12.37 -9.69 -16.63
N GLN A 78 12.62 -10.99 -16.48
CA GLN A 78 12.85 -11.66 -15.20
C GLN A 78 11.68 -11.52 -14.18
N GLY A 79 10.48 -11.34 -14.71
CA GLY A 79 9.26 -11.28 -13.90
C GLY A 79 8.58 -12.64 -13.75
N PHE A 80 7.26 -12.62 -13.53
CA PHE A 80 6.48 -13.85 -13.41
C PHE A 80 6.12 -14.42 -14.78
N ASN A 81 6.47 -15.69 -15.01
CA ASN A 81 6.13 -16.42 -16.24
C ASN A 81 4.82 -17.22 -16.12
N SER A 82 4.37 -17.50 -14.89
CA SER A 82 3.14 -18.26 -14.63
C SER A 82 2.40 -17.72 -13.42
N GLY A 83 1.10 -18.05 -13.31
CA GLY A 83 0.31 -17.76 -12.12
C GLY A 83 0.86 -18.45 -10.86
N ASP A 84 1.47 -19.62 -10.99
CA ASP A 84 2.07 -20.32 -9.86
C ASP A 84 3.26 -19.57 -9.26
N GLN A 85 4.10 -18.96 -10.09
CA GLN A 85 5.19 -18.11 -9.61
C GLN A 85 4.66 -16.88 -8.87
N PHE A 86 3.60 -16.25 -9.38
CA PHE A 86 2.97 -15.12 -8.71
C PHE A 86 2.38 -15.54 -7.36
N PHE A 87 1.60 -16.63 -7.34
CA PHE A 87 1.05 -17.15 -6.09
C PHE A 87 2.14 -17.48 -5.07
N ALA A 88 3.19 -18.21 -5.48
CA ALA A 88 4.27 -18.59 -4.58
C ALA A 88 4.99 -17.37 -4.00
N TYR A 89 5.26 -16.38 -4.84
CA TYR A 89 5.91 -15.14 -4.40
C TYR A 89 5.07 -14.37 -3.37
N LEU A 90 3.77 -14.20 -3.64
CA LEU A 90 2.85 -13.54 -2.71
C LEU A 90 2.71 -14.31 -1.40
N ARG A 91 2.60 -15.64 -1.47
CA ARG A 91 2.51 -16.51 -0.29
C ARG A 91 3.77 -16.39 0.57
N ASP A 92 4.95 -16.51 -0.03
CA ASP A 92 6.22 -16.49 0.69
C ASP A 92 6.49 -15.11 1.34
N ALA A 93 6.08 -14.03 0.65
CA ALA A 93 6.09 -12.68 1.23
C ALA A 93 5.13 -12.58 2.43
N PHE A 94 3.90 -13.03 2.26
CA PHE A 94 2.89 -13.07 3.32
C PHE A 94 3.36 -13.89 4.52
N ASP A 95 3.83 -15.13 4.31
CA ASP A 95 4.27 -16.02 5.37
C ASP A 95 5.43 -15.44 6.18
N THR A 96 6.32 -14.71 5.51
CA THR A 96 7.44 -14.04 6.16
C THR A 96 6.95 -12.92 7.07
N LEU A 97 6.12 -12.01 6.55
CA LEU A 97 5.59 -10.88 7.31
C LEU A 97 4.62 -11.34 8.42
N TYR A 98 3.83 -12.38 8.17
CA TYR A 98 2.94 -12.98 9.16
C TYR A 98 3.72 -13.54 10.35
N ARG A 99 4.83 -14.26 10.08
CA ARG A 99 5.71 -14.78 11.14
C ARG A 99 6.41 -13.66 11.91
N GLU A 100 6.82 -12.57 11.23
CA GLU A 100 7.40 -11.39 11.89
C GLU A 100 6.39 -10.68 12.79
N GLY A 101 5.12 -10.70 12.43
CA GLY A 101 4.02 -10.13 13.21
C GLY A 101 3.58 -10.97 14.42
N ASP A 102 4.05 -12.22 14.57
CA ASP A 102 3.67 -13.08 15.70
C ASP A 102 4.15 -12.47 17.03
N PRO A 103 3.22 -12.14 17.97
CA PRO A 103 3.57 -11.58 19.29
C PRO A 103 4.46 -12.50 20.14
N ARG A 104 4.47 -13.81 19.84
CA ARG A 104 5.35 -14.79 20.52
C ARG A 104 6.75 -14.83 19.91
N GLY A 105 6.95 -14.15 18.78
CA GLY A 105 8.20 -14.06 18.05
C GLY A 105 8.79 -12.65 18.06
N GLN A 106 8.79 -11.97 16.91
CA GLN A 106 9.37 -10.64 16.77
C GLN A 106 8.42 -9.51 17.19
N ASP A 107 7.11 -9.77 17.21
CA ASP A 107 6.06 -8.77 17.49
C ASP A 107 6.19 -7.51 16.61
N ALA A 108 6.44 -7.72 15.32
CA ALA A 108 6.71 -6.67 14.35
C ALA A 108 5.76 -6.75 13.14
N PRO A 109 4.45 -6.49 13.34
CA PRO A 109 3.47 -6.54 12.25
C PRO A 109 3.83 -5.56 11.13
N LYS A 110 3.58 -5.95 9.88
CA LYS A 110 3.93 -5.21 8.68
C LYS A 110 2.75 -5.08 7.72
N ILE A 111 2.87 -4.16 6.77
CA ILE A 111 1.93 -4.01 5.66
C ILE A 111 2.44 -4.79 4.45
N LEU A 112 1.60 -5.66 3.89
CA LEU A 112 1.81 -6.22 2.56
C LEU A 112 0.92 -5.50 1.56
N SER A 113 1.52 -4.75 0.64
CA SER A 113 0.81 -4.11 -0.47
C SER A 113 0.95 -4.94 -1.73
N ILE A 114 -0.16 -5.32 -2.36
CA ILE A 114 -0.17 -6.05 -3.63
C ILE A 114 -0.66 -5.14 -4.73
N GLY A 115 0.21 -4.85 -5.70
CA GLY A 115 -0.14 -4.02 -6.86
C GLY A 115 -0.86 -4.82 -7.93
N LEU A 116 -2.04 -4.38 -8.32
CA LEU A 116 -2.87 -5.07 -9.31
C LEU A 116 -3.27 -4.14 -10.46
N HIS A 117 -3.12 -4.63 -11.69
CA HIS A 117 -3.58 -3.96 -12.90
C HIS A 117 -4.62 -4.83 -13.59
N CYS A 118 -5.82 -4.32 -13.82
CA CYS A 118 -6.93 -5.06 -14.44
C CYS A 118 -6.53 -5.73 -15.77
N ARG A 119 -5.67 -5.07 -16.58
CA ARG A 119 -5.15 -5.61 -17.84
C ARG A 119 -4.13 -6.75 -17.68
N LEU A 120 -3.53 -6.90 -16.50
CA LEU A 120 -2.53 -7.94 -16.21
C LEU A 120 -3.15 -9.08 -15.41
N VAL A 121 -3.51 -8.85 -14.15
CA VAL A 121 -4.09 -9.88 -13.27
C VAL A 121 -5.47 -10.33 -13.74
N GLY A 122 -6.24 -9.47 -14.45
CA GLY A 122 -7.56 -9.81 -14.98
C GLY A 122 -7.58 -10.88 -16.10
N ARG A 123 -6.41 -11.39 -16.51
CA ARG A 123 -6.37 -12.53 -17.43
C ARG A 123 -6.69 -13.82 -16.67
N PRO A 124 -7.51 -14.75 -17.25
CA PRO A 124 -8.06 -15.89 -16.52
C PRO A 124 -7.03 -16.69 -15.70
N ALA A 125 -5.91 -17.06 -16.32
CA ALA A 125 -4.88 -17.85 -15.64
C ALA A 125 -4.18 -17.09 -14.50
N ARG A 126 -4.04 -15.76 -14.62
CA ARG A 126 -3.43 -14.91 -13.58
C ARG A 126 -4.43 -14.63 -12.47
N LEU A 127 -5.70 -14.38 -12.81
CA LEU A 127 -6.77 -14.19 -11.84
C LEU A 127 -6.93 -15.42 -10.94
N ALA A 128 -6.84 -16.63 -11.49
CA ALA A 128 -6.89 -17.86 -10.71
C ALA A 128 -5.79 -17.94 -9.63
N SER A 129 -4.61 -17.41 -9.91
CA SER A 129 -3.52 -17.36 -8.91
C SER A 129 -3.77 -16.33 -7.81
N LEU A 130 -4.34 -15.18 -8.15
CA LEU A 130 -4.76 -14.20 -7.15
C LEU A 130 -5.87 -14.77 -6.25
N ALA A 131 -6.87 -15.42 -6.83
CA ALA A 131 -7.95 -16.06 -6.06
C ALA A 131 -7.39 -17.08 -5.04
N ARG A 132 -6.49 -17.96 -5.48
CA ARG A 132 -5.80 -18.90 -4.58
C ARG A 132 -5.05 -18.21 -3.44
N PHE A 133 -4.43 -17.07 -3.72
CA PHE A 133 -3.74 -16.30 -2.69
C PHE A 133 -4.73 -15.69 -1.68
N LEU A 134 -5.85 -15.14 -2.14
CA LEU A 134 -6.88 -14.63 -1.24
C LEU A 134 -7.50 -15.73 -0.37
N ASP A 135 -7.77 -16.91 -0.96
CA ASP A 135 -8.23 -18.10 -0.22
C ASP A 135 -7.18 -18.58 0.80
N TYR A 136 -5.90 -18.38 0.50
CA TYR A 136 -4.80 -18.69 1.41
C TYR A 136 -4.79 -17.75 2.62
N VAL A 137 -4.82 -16.44 2.37
CA VAL A 137 -4.82 -15.41 3.41
C VAL A 137 -6.00 -15.56 4.37
N GLN A 138 -7.20 -15.88 3.86
CA GLN A 138 -8.41 -16.05 4.67
C GLN A 138 -8.32 -17.20 5.69
N LYS A 139 -7.35 -18.10 5.58
CA LYS A 139 -7.13 -19.20 6.53
C LYS A 139 -6.26 -18.82 7.73
N HIS A 140 -5.76 -17.60 7.74
CA HIS A 140 -4.89 -17.09 8.80
C HIS A 140 -5.67 -16.11 9.68
N GLU A 141 -5.56 -16.30 10.97
CA GLU A 141 -6.07 -15.38 11.99
C GLU A 141 -5.15 -14.16 12.09
N ASP A 142 -5.62 -13.10 12.74
CA ASP A 142 -4.83 -11.87 12.98
C ASP A 142 -4.34 -11.16 11.72
N VAL A 143 -5.04 -11.33 10.61
CA VAL A 143 -4.79 -10.64 9.34
C VAL A 143 -5.85 -9.58 9.10
N TRP A 144 -5.45 -8.33 9.02
CA TRP A 144 -6.34 -7.24 8.71
C TRP A 144 -6.28 -6.87 7.22
N VAL A 145 -7.30 -7.26 6.47
CA VAL A 145 -7.49 -6.82 5.08
C VAL A 145 -8.17 -5.46 5.09
N ALA A 146 -7.41 -4.39 4.87
CA ALA A 146 -7.82 -3.02 5.09
C ALA A 146 -7.68 -2.15 3.83
N ARG A 147 -8.47 -1.07 3.77
CA ARG A 147 -8.20 0.03 2.84
C ARG A 147 -7.03 0.85 3.39
N ARG A 148 -6.28 1.49 2.51
CA ARG A 148 -5.16 2.36 2.94
C ARG A 148 -5.60 3.48 3.89
N ILE A 149 -6.81 4.00 3.72
CA ILE A 149 -7.34 5.02 4.63
C ILE A 149 -7.56 4.46 6.04
N ASP A 150 -8.01 3.22 6.17
CA ASP A 150 -8.23 2.59 7.47
C ASP A 150 -6.88 2.40 8.20
N ILE A 151 -5.83 2.00 7.46
CA ILE A 151 -4.46 1.91 7.98
C ILE A 151 -3.96 3.30 8.41
N ALA A 152 -4.18 4.32 7.58
CA ALA A 152 -3.76 5.69 7.91
C ALA A 152 -4.46 6.21 9.18
N GLU A 153 -5.77 6.02 9.31
CA GLU A 153 -6.54 6.42 10.48
C GLU A 153 -6.11 5.68 11.75
N HIS A 154 -5.87 4.37 11.63
CA HIS A 154 -5.33 3.59 12.74
C HIS A 154 -3.96 4.13 13.18
N TRP A 155 -3.06 4.37 12.23
CA TRP A 155 -1.72 4.88 12.53
C TRP A 155 -1.74 6.26 13.18
N ILE A 156 -2.58 7.17 12.69
CA ILE A 156 -2.77 8.50 13.26
C ILE A 156 -3.24 8.39 14.73
N ALA A 157 -4.15 7.46 15.02
CA ALA A 157 -4.69 7.28 16.35
C ALA A 157 -3.71 6.64 17.33
N THR A 158 -2.87 5.71 16.87
CA THR A 158 -1.98 4.91 17.73
C THR A 158 -0.54 5.44 17.77
N HIS A 159 -0.11 6.17 16.74
CA HIS A 159 1.24 6.73 16.58
C HIS A 159 1.14 8.22 16.17
N PRO A 160 0.64 9.10 17.03
CA PRO A 160 0.46 10.51 16.66
C PRO A 160 1.79 11.17 16.29
N ALA A 161 1.73 12.16 15.39
CA ALA A 161 2.90 12.94 15.04
C ALA A 161 3.45 13.67 16.28
N ALA A 162 4.74 13.50 16.54
CA ALA A 162 5.45 14.25 17.57
C ALA A 162 5.77 15.68 17.11
#